data_a9cfc88b2264fe3a97ad61f59229ac81
#
_entry.id   a9cfc88b2264fe3a97ad61f59229ac81
#
_cell.length_a   1.000
_cell.length_b   1.000
_cell.length_c   1.000
_cell.angle_alpha   90.00
_cell.angle_beta   90.00
_cell.angle_gamma   90.00
#
_symmetry.space_group_name_H-M   'P 1'
#
loop_
_entity.id
_entity.type
_entity.pdbx_description
1 polymer ?
#
loop_
_entity_poly.entity_id
_entity_poly.type
_entity_poly.pdbx_seq_one_letter_code
_entity_poly.pdbx_strand_id
1 'polypeptide(L)'
;MDLRADHFALFGLNRGFRLDLSDLDSRYRDIQAQVHPDRFAHAGDAERRISMQWATHANEAYQTLKKPLQRAKYLLHLTGHD
;
A
#
# COMPACT_ATOMS: atom_id res chain seq x y z
N MET A 1 6.50 -7.58 -4.81
CA MET A 1 5.17 -7.07 -4.43
C MET A 1 4.11 -7.67 -5.33
N ASP A 2 2.93 -7.92 -4.81
CA ASP A 2 1.82 -8.52 -5.55
C ASP A 2 0.63 -7.55 -5.58
N LEU A 3 0.21 -7.13 -6.77
CA LEU A 3 -0.94 -6.23 -6.94
C LEU A 3 -2.26 -6.84 -6.48
N ARG A 4 -2.32 -8.17 -6.35
CA ARG A 4 -3.51 -8.87 -5.86
C ARG A 4 -3.59 -8.92 -4.35
N ALA A 5 -2.49 -8.61 -3.66
CA ALA A 5 -2.48 -8.60 -2.20
C ALA A 5 -3.42 -7.51 -1.71
N ASP A 6 -4.11 -7.78 -0.59
CA ASP A 6 -4.90 -6.72 0.04
C ASP A 6 -3.97 -5.65 0.63
N HIS A 7 -4.56 -4.54 1.08
CA HIS A 7 -3.77 -3.41 1.59
C HIS A 7 -2.93 -3.80 2.81
N PHE A 8 -3.46 -4.67 3.68
CA PHE A 8 -2.69 -5.14 4.84
C PHE A 8 -1.50 -5.98 4.40
N ALA A 9 -1.72 -6.93 3.49
CA ALA A 9 -0.68 -7.81 3.00
C ALA A 9 0.41 -7.05 2.25
N LEU A 10 0.04 -5.98 1.55
CA LEU A 10 1.01 -5.13 0.85
C LEU A 10 2.07 -4.60 1.81
N PHE A 11 1.68 -4.24 3.02
CA PHE A 11 2.58 -3.73 4.05
C PHE A 11 3.08 -4.82 5.00
N GLY A 12 2.77 -6.09 4.73
CA GLY A 12 3.16 -7.19 5.62
C GLY A 12 2.44 -7.17 6.96
N LEU A 13 1.24 -6.60 6.99
CA LEU A 13 0.43 -6.48 8.20
C LEU A 13 -0.67 -7.54 8.22
N ASN A 14 -1.08 -7.95 9.43
CA ASN A 14 -2.25 -8.80 9.59
C ASN A 14 -3.52 -8.00 9.41
N ARG A 15 -4.57 -8.63 8.85
CA ARG A 15 -5.87 -8.00 8.75
C ARG A 15 -6.44 -7.75 10.14
N GLY A 16 -6.96 -6.55 10.37
CA GLY A 16 -7.60 -6.21 11.62
C GLY A 16 -7.81 -4.71 11.74
N PHE A 17 -8.78 -4.32 12.57
CA PHE A 17 -9.05 -2.90 12.80
C PHE A 17 -7.94 -2.26 13.62
N ARG A 18 -7.37 -2.98 14.58
CA ARG A 18 -6.27 -2.46 15.40
C ARG A 18 -5.01 -2.41 14.57
N LEU A 19 -4.42 -1.23 14.50
CA LEU A 19 -3.26 -0.98 13.66
C LEU A 19 -2.38 0.06 14.35
N ASP A 20 -1.09 -0.24 14.44
CA ASP A 20 -0.10 0.74 14.88
C ASP A 20 0.23 1.66 13.72
N LEU A 21 -0.22 2.91 13.80
CA LEU A 21 0.00 3.89 12.74
C LEU A 21 1.48 4.20 12.52
N SER A 22 2.28 4.15 13.58
CA SER A 22 3.73 4.35 13.47
C SER A 22 4.37 3.24 12.64
N ASP A 23 3.94 2.00 12.85
CA ASP A 23 4.42 0.86 12.08
C ASP A 23 3.96 0.97 10.61
N LEU A 24 2.71 1.36 10.38
CA LEU A 24 2.20 1.59 9.04
C LEU A 24 3.02 2.66 8.31
N ASP A 25 3.29 3.78 8.97
CA ASP A 25 4.08 4.87 8.39
C ASP A 25 5.48 4.39 8.00
N SER A 26 6.12 3.62 8.85
CA SER A 26 7.46 3.09 8.59
C SER A 26 7.45 2.17 7.37
N ARG A 27 6.48 1.26 7.31
CA ARG A 27 6.36 0.31 6.20
C ARG A 27 6.03 1.02 4.89
N TYR A 28 5.20 2.06 4.95
CA TYR A 28 4.88 2.85 3.77
C TYR A 28 6.14 3.56 3.23
N ARG A 29 6.93 4.14 4.12
CA ARG A 29 8.17 4.81 3.70
C ARG A 29 9.16 3.83 3.06
N ASP A 30 9.23 2.61 3.58
CA ASP A 30 10.09 1.57 3.00
C ASP A 30 9.66 1.23 1.57
N ILE A 31 8.35 1.09 1.34
CA ILE A 31 7.83 0.81 0.01
C ILE A 31 8.08 2.00 -0.93
N GLN A 32 7.83 3.21 -0.45
CA GLN A 32 8.09 4.41 -1.26
C GLN A 32 9.55 4.48 -1.72
N ALA A 33 10.48 4.13 -0.83
CA ALA A 33 11.90 4.12 -1.18
C ALA A 33 12.21 3.11 -2.28
N GLN A 34 11.53 1.95 -2.26
CA GLN A 34 11.73 0.90 -3.26
C GLN A 34 11.17 1.28 -4.63
N VAL A 35 10.07 2.05 -4.68
CA VAL A 35 9.39 2.37 -5.94
C VAL A 35 9.55 3.84 -6.34
N HIS A 36 10.43 4.57 -5.67
CA HIS A 36 10.63 6.00 -5.93
C HIS A 36 11.10 6.21 -7.38
N PRO A 37 10.53 7.21 -8.09
CA PRO A 37 10.91 7.46 -9.48
C PRO A 37 12.39 7.62 -9.73
N ASP A 38 13.14 8.18 -8.79
CA ASP A 38 14.59 8.39 -8.93
C ASP A 38 15.35 7.08 -9.08
N ARG A 39 14.85 5.98 -8.49
CA ARG A 39 15.48 4.67 -8.65
C ARG A 39 15.37 4.13 -10.07
N PHE A 40 14.39 4.64 -10.84
CA PHE A 40 14.08 4.17 -12.17
C PHE A 40 14.39 5.22 -13.24
N ALA A 41 15.17 6.25 -12.88
CA ALA A 41 15.49 7.34 -13.78
C ALA A 41 16.17 6.87 -15.07
N HIS A 42 16.96 5.81 -14.99
CA HIS A 42 17.66 5.22 -16.13
C HIS A 42 17.05 3.91 -16.60
N ALA A 43 15.89 3.54 -16.04
CA ALA A 43 15.19 2.32 -16.46
C ALA A 43 14.38 2.57 -17.72
N GLY A 44 13.94 1.50 -18.36
CA GLY A 44 13.07 1.57 -19.51
C GLY A 44 11.67 2.09 -19.17
N ASP A 45 10.90 2.47 -20.19
CA ASP A 45 9.56 3.03 -19.99
C ASP A 45 8.62 2.06 -19.26
N ALA A 46 8.72 0.77 -19.56
CA ALA A 46 7.88 -0.26 -18.92
C ALA A 46 8.16 -0.32 -17.42
N GLU A 47 9.42 -0.31 -17.01
CA GLU A 47 9.82 -0.37 -15.61
C GLU A 47 9.40 0.88 -14.86
N ARG A 48 9.55 2.06 -15.48
CA ARG A 48 9.11 3.32 -14.88
C ARG A 48 7.61 3.33 -14.68
N ARG A 49 6.84 2.80 -15.64
CA ARG A 49 5.39 2.71 -15.53
C ARG A 49 4.98 1.79 -14.39
N ILE A 50 5.64 0.65 -14.25
CA ILE A 50 5.37 -0.29 -13.16
C ILE A 50 5.66 0.36 -11.81
N SER A 51 6.77 1.08 -11.69
CA SER A 51 7.09 1.76 -10.43
C SER A 51 6.04 2.81 -10.06
N MET A 52 5.52 3.52 -11.04
CA MET A 52 4.44 4.49 -10.81
C MET A 52 3.15 3.81 -10.37
N GLN A 53 2.81 2.66 -10.95
CA GLN A 53 1.64 1.88 -10.55
C GLN A 53 1.78 1.42 -9.09
N TRP A 54 2.95 0.93 -8.71
CA TRP A 54 3.20 0.51 -7.32
C TRP A 54 3.13 1.69 -6.36
N ALA A 55 3.70 2.84 -6.74
CA ALA A 55 3.65 4.03 -5.90
C ALA A 55 2.22 4.50 -5.67
N THR A 56 1.40 4.50 -6.72
CA THR A 56 -0.02 4.86 -6.62
C THR A 56 -0.78 3.87 -5.75
N HIS A 57 -0.56 2.58 -5.96
CA HIS A 57 -1.23 1.54 -5.19
C HIS A 57 -0.85 1.60 -3.71
N ALA A 58 0.43 1.80 -3.41
CA ALA A 58 0.89 1.92 -2.02
C ALA A 58 0.29 3.16 -1.35
N ASN A 59 0.19 4.28 -2.07
CA ASN A 59 -0.43 5.48 -1.52
C ASN A 59 -1.91 5.27 -1.20
N GLU A 60 -2.65 4.65 -2.11
CA GLU A 60 -4.07 4.34 -1.88
C GLU A 60 -4.25 3.42 -0.67
N ALA A 61 -3.44 2.37 -0.58
CA ALA A 61 -3.49 1.43 0.53
C ALA A 61 -3.18 2.14 1.85
N TYR A 62 -2.17 2.98 1.86
CA TYR A 62 -1.79 3.74 3.05
C TYR A 62 -2.91 4.67 3.50
N GLN A 63 -3.50 5.44 2.59
CA GLN A 63 -4.58 6.37 2.92
C GLN A 63 -5.81 5.64 3.45
N THR A 64 -6.12 4.47 2.89
CA THR A 64 -7.24 3.66 3.35
C THR A 64 -7.00 3.14 4.78
N LEU A 65 -5.83 2.58 5.04
CA LEU A 65 -5.52 1.99 6.34
C LEU A 65 -5.28 3.04 7.42
N LYS A 66 -4.79 4.20 7.05
CA LYS A 66 -4.47 5.28 7.99
C LYS A 66 -5.72 5.82 8.71
N LYS A 67 -6.84 5.89 8.00
CA LYS A 67 -8.07 6.50 8.52
C LYS A 67 -8.96 5.42 9.13
N PRO A 68 -9.36 5.55 10.42
CA PRO A 68 -10.13 4.49 11.08
C PRO A 68 -11.42 4.11 10.35
N LEU A 69 -12.19 5.09 9.88
CA LEU A 69 -13.44 4.81 9.18
C LEU A 69 -13.19 4.08 7.85
N GLN A 70 -12.22 4.53 7.09
CA GLN A 70 -11.88 3.89 5.82
C GLN A 70 -11.34 2.49 6.03
N ARG A 71 -10.54 2.30 7.07
CA ARG A 71 -10.02 0.98 7.44
C ARG A 71 -11.15 0.02 7.79
N ALA A 72 -12.14 0.49 8.57
CA ALA A 72 -13.29 -0.34 8.94
C ALA A 72 -14.11 -0.73 7.70
N LYS A 73 -14.38 0.22 6.81
CA LYS A 73 -15.10 -0.05 5.57
C LYS A 73 -14.35 -1.06 4.69
N TYR A 74 -13.05 -0.90 4.60
CA TYR A 74 -12.21 -1.80 3.80
C TYR A 74 -12.24 -3.22 4.37
N LEU A 75 -12.16 -3.37 5.70
CA LEU A 75 -12.26 -4.67 6.34
C LEU A 75 -13.58 -5.35 6.03
N LEU A 76 -14.69 -4.60 6.07
CA LEU A 76 -16.00 -5.14 5.70
C LEU A 76 -16.02 -5.60 4.25
N HIS A 77 -15.41 -4.84 3.37
CA HIS A 77 -15.29 -5.21 1.95
C HIS A 77 -14.52 -6.52 1.79
N LEU A 78 -13.41 -6.69 2.51
CA LEU A 78 -12.60 -7.91 2.44
C LEU A 78 -13.35 -9.14 2.90
N THR A 79 -14.31 -8.97 3.82
CA THR A 79 -15.12 -10.09 4.34
C THR A 79 -16.40 -10.32 3.54
N GLY A 80 -16.63 -9.52 2.48
CA GLY A 80 -17.82 -9.65 1.64
C GLY A 80 -19.06 -8.96 2.17
N HIS A 81 -18.92 -8.10 3.16
CA HIS A 81 -20.02 -7.33 3.76
C HIS A 81 -20.04 -5.87 3.28
N ASP A 82 -20.11 -5.69 2.01
CA ASP A 82 -20.15 -4.34 1.41
C ASP A 82 -21.43 -3.59 1.80
#